data_a5605082ab6ee2544e67939e6838a2b1
#
_entry.id   a5605082ab6ee2544e67939e6838a2b1
#
_cell.length_a   1.000
_cell.length_b   1.000
_cell.length_c   1.000
_cell.angle_alpha   90.00
_cell.angle_beta   90.00
_cell.angle_gamma   90.00
#
_symmetry.space_group_name_H-M   'P 1'
#
loop_
_entity.id
_entity.type
_entity.pdbx_description
1 polymer ?
#
loop_
_entity_poly.entity_id
_entity_poly.type
_entity_poly.pdbx_seq_one_letter_code
_entity_poly.pdbx_strand_id
1 'polypeptide(L)'
;MTNHAATDQAPLEGVRVRWRLRDVVLLLPKIVLTGLLILAIGDLIVGVFLRYVMVPVTDWLDLDPINFFWVEEVGEYSLAWMTMIGAGIAIGERAHFTLRVLTHRLPMPAQRAIHVATHLLIAGFGGLAAWYGVKLAIVNSLLTSPALELNLAWLYAAPAVGGALIVLYGLAAAFAPPPPPDVFHGSGAAAAGND
;
A
#
# COMPACT_ATOMS: atom_id res chain seq x y z
N MET A 1 25.93 -44.58 -39.83
CA MET A 1 24.67 -43.84 -39.64
C MET A 1 24.75 -43.08 -38.32
N THR A 2 25.28 -41.84 -38.41
CA THR A 2 25.58 -40.99 -37.28
C THR A 2 24.48 -39.94 -37.18
N ASN A 3 23.63 -40.05 -36.15
CA ASN A 3 22.55 -39.09 -35.92
C ASN A 3 23.10 -37.96 -35.04
N HIS A 4 23.35 -36.81 -35.63
CA HIS A 4 23.65 -35.54 -34.96
C HIS A 4 22.39 -35.04 -34.29
N ALA A 5 22.30 -35.21 -32.97
CA ALA A 5 21.38 -34.42 -32.15
C ALA A 5 21.92 -32.99 -32.04
N ALA A 6 21.41 -32.08 -32.87
CA ALA A 6 21.62 -30.67 -32.71
C ALA A 6 20.88 -30.20 -31.44
N THR A 7 21.63 -29.94 -30.39
CA THR A 7 21.17 -29.21 -29.21
C THR A 7 20.82 -27.78 -29.66
N ASP A 8 19.52 -27.56 -29.81
CA ASP A 8 18.94 -26.22 -29.96
C ASP A 8 19.09 -25.46 -28.62
N GLN A 9 20.23 -24.81 -28.48
CA GLN A 9 20.45 -23.83 -27.42
C GLN A 9 19.78 -22.54 -27.88
N ALA A 10 18.50 -22.38 -27.53
CA ALA A 10 17.85 -21.09 -27.61
C ALA A 10 18.69 -20.05 -26.83
N PRO A 11 19.12 -18.95 -27.46
CA PRO A 11 19.85 -17.92 -26.76
C PRO A 11 18.96 -17.34 -25.66
N LEU A 12 19.47 -17.33 -24.44
CA LEU A 12 18.88 -16.57 -23.34
C LEU A 12 19.01 -15.07 -23.71
N GLU A 13 18.12 -14.61 -24.59
CA GLU A 13 17.96 -13.19 -24.84
C GLU A 13 17.59 -12.54 -23.51
N GLY A 14 18.53 -11.76 -22.99
CA GLY A 14 18.38 -11.04 -21.75
C GLY A 14 17.08 -10.25 -21.79
N VAL A 15 16.13 -10.63 -20.93
CA VAL A 15 14.91 -9.91 -20.70
C VAL A 15 15.30 -8.51 -20.24
N ARG A 16 15.42 -7.59 -21.22
CA ARG A 16 15.55 -6.16 -20.92
C ARG A 16 14.23 -5.70 -20.34
N VAL A 17 14.13 -5.74 -19.02
CA VAL A 17 13.01 -5.17 -18.28
C VAL A 17 13.01 -3.66 -18.56
N ARG A 18 12.26 -3.25 -19.58
CA ARG A 18 12.00 -1.83 -19.84
C ARG A 18 11.01 -1.37 -18.76
N TRP A 19 11.54 -0.87 -17.66
CA TRP A 19 10.76 -0.19 -16.63
C TRP A 19 9.98 0.96 -17.26
N ARG A 20 8.68 0.79 -17.42
CA ARG A 20 7.81 1.91 -17.79
C ARG A 20 7.62 2.76 -16.56
N LEU A 21 7.51 4.07 -16.70
CA LEU A 21 7.19 4.99 -15.58
C LEU A 21 6.02 4.50 -14.74
N ARG A 22 5.05 3.86 -15.35
CA ARG A 22 3.91 3.23 -14.69
C ARG A 22 4.33 2.13 -13.71
N ASP A 23 5.30 1.30 -14.07
CA ASP A 23 5.78 0.20 -13.23
C ASP A 23 6.52 0.75 -12.01
N VAL A 24 7.29 1.82 -12.17
CA VAL A 24 7.98 2.51 -11.07
C VAL A 24 6.98 3.17 -10.11
N VAL A 25 5.97 3.85 -10.63
CA VAL A 25 4.91 4.50 -9.83
C VAL A 25 4.12 3.48 -8.99
N LEU A 26 3.95 2.26 -9.48
CA LEU A 26 3.27 1.19 -8.75
C LEU A 26 4.20 0.43 -7.80
N LEU A 27 5.48 0.27 -8.14
CA LEU A 27 6.47 -0.47 -7.35
C LEU A 27 6.98 0.33 -6.15
N LEU A 28 7.24 1.62 -6.33
CA LEU A 28 7.83 2.46 -5.28
C LEU A 28 6.98 2.49 -4.01
N PRO A 29 5.65 2.75 -4.05
CA PRO A 29 4.83 2.72 -2.84
C PRO A 29 4.78 1.34 -2.18
N LYS A 30 4.86 0.25 -2.96
CA LYS A 30 4.88 -1.12 -2.42
C LYS A 30 6.17 -1.42 -1.67
N ILE A 31 7.31 -1.00 -2.20
CA ILE A 31 8.61 -1.16 -1.54
C ILE A 31 8.62 -0.37 -0.23
N VAL A 32 8.14 0.89 -0.26
CA VAL A 32 8.03 1.73 0.95
C VAL A 32 7.10 1.08 1.97
N LEU A 33 5.93 0.58 1.55
CA LEU A 33 4.98 -0.10 2.42
C LEU A 33 5.59 -1.34 3.07
N THR A 34 6.33 -2.16 2.30
CA THR A 34 7.02 -3.34 2.82
C THR A 34 8.10 -2.95 3.82
N GLY A 35 8.88 -1.92 3.54
CA GLY A 35 9.87 -1.39 4.46
C GLY A 35 9.27 -0.89 5.77
N LEU A 36 8.17 -0.13 5.69
CA LEU A 36 7.44 0.34 6.86
C LEU A 36 6.84 -0.81 7.68
N LEU A 37 6.36 -1.87 7.02
CA LEU A 37 5.85 -3.06 7.68
C LEU A 37 6.95 -3.76 8.48
N ILE A 38 8.13 -3.96 7.87
CA ILE A 38 9.28 -4.56 8.54
C ILE A 38 9.71 -3.70 9.74
N LEU A 39 9.75 -2.38 9.56
CA LEU A 39 10.09 -1.44 10.63
C LEU A 39 9.07 -1.50 11.76
N ALA A 40 7.77 -1.50 11.47
CA ALA A 40 6.72 -1.59 12.49
C ALA A 40 6.74 -2.91 13.26
N ILE A 41 7.01 -4.04 12.58
CA ILE A 41 7.18 -5.35 13.25
C ILE A 41 8.42 -5.34 14.14
N GLY A 42 9.53 -4.81 13.65
CA GLY A 42 10.77 -4.68 14.42
C GLY A 42 10.59 -3.81 15.66
N ASP A 43 9.94 -2.66 15.51
CA ASP A 43 9.62 -1.73 16.59
C ASP A 43 8.74 -2.40 17.66
N LEU A 44 7.71 -3.14 17.23
CA LEU A 44 6.83 -3.87 18.14
C LEU A 44 7.60 -4.95 18.93
N ILE A 45 8.50 -5.69 18.28
CA ILE A 45 9.36 -6.69 18.96
C ILE A 45 10.26 -6.01 19.99
N VAL A 46 10.89 -4.89 19.62
CA VAL A 46 11.73 -4.10 20.54
C VAL A 46 10.91 -3.58 21.70
N GLY A 47 9.71 -3.04 21.45
CA GLY A 47 8.81 -2.53 22.49
C GLY A 47 8.40 -3.61 23.48
N VAL A 48 8.05 -4.81 22.98
CA VAL A 48 7.74 -5.96 23.84
C VAL A 48 8.95 -6.38 24.68
N PHE A 49 10.13 -6.48 24.04
CA PHE A 49 11.36 -6.84 24.76
C PHE A 49 11.71 -5.82 25.84
N LEU A 50 11.64 -4.54 25.55
CA LEU A 50 11.94 -3.48 26.51
C LEU A 50 10.96 -3.52 27.68
N ARG A 51 9.66 -3.70 27.43
CA ARG A 51 8.63 -3.71 28.47
C ARG A 51 8.69 -4.96 29.36
N TYR A 52 8.91 -6.13 28.77
CA TYR A 52 8.83 -7.39 29.53
C TYR A 52 10.18 -7.92 30.04
N VAL A 53 11.29 -7.46 29.49
CA VAL A 53 12.63 -7.90 29.92
C VAL A 53 13.36 -6.77 30.62
N MET A 54 13.45 -5.60 29.99
CA MET A 54 14.28 -4.51 30.52
C MET A 54 13.66 -3.87 31.77
N VAL A 55 12.35 -3.63 31.81
CA VAL A 55 11.70 -3.04 32.99
C VAL A 55 11.90 -3.91 34.24
N PRO A 56 11.61 -5.21 34.25
CA PRO A 56 11.88 -6.06 35.43
C PRO A 56 13.35 -6.13 35.82
N VAL A 57 14.28 -6.06 34.84
CA VAL A 57 15.73 -6.07 35.11
C VAL A 57 16.17 -4.78 35.77
N THR A 58 15.69 -3.61 35.29
CA THR A 58 15.97 -2.32 35.91
C THR A 58 15.38 -2.20 37.31
N ASP A 59 14.17 -2.71 37.53
CA ASP A 59 13.54 -2.75 38.84
C ASP A 59 14.32 -3.66 39.82
N TRP A 60 14.82 -4.81 39.34
CA TRP A 60 15.61 -5.71 40.16
C TRP A 60 17.01 -5.16 40.53
N LEU A 61 17.57 -4.33 39.63
CA LEU A 61 18.88 -3.69 39.83
C LEU A 61 18.81 -2.34 40.55
N ASP A 62 17.61 -1.89 40.93
CA ASP A 62 17.34 -0.58 41.56
C ASP A 62 17.91 0.60 40.72
N LEU A 63 17.79 0.49 39.35
CA LEU A 63 18.23 1.50 38.42
C LEU A 63 17.09 2.44 38.05
N ASP A 64 17.45 3.65 37.61
CA ASP A 64 16.48 4.63 37.14
C ASP A 64 15.62 4.05 35.99
N PRO A 65 14.30 4.34 35.96
CA PRO A 65 13.39 3.83 34.96
C PRO A 65 13.76 4.34 33.56
N ILE A 66 13.97 3.41 32.62
CA ILE A 66 14.29 3.75 31.22
C ILE A 66 13.03 4.24 30.53
N ASN A 67 13.13 5.39 29.87
CA ASN A 67 12.02 5.93 29.07
C ASN A 67 11.95 5.27 27.69
N PHE A 68 10.83 4.61 27.38
CA PHE A 68 10.61 3.89 26.12
C PHE A 68 9.60 4.60 25.19
N PHE A 69 9.19 5.82 25.47
CA PHE A 69 8.18 6.55 24.66
C PHE A 69 8.58 6.69 23.19
N TRP A 70 9.87 6.62 22.86
CA TRP A 70 10.33 6.66 21.47
C TRP A 70 9.81 5.47 20.64
N VAL A 71 9.62 4.30 21.23
CA VAL A 71 9.05 3.11 20.56
C VAL A 71 7.60 3.38 20.15
N GLU A 72 6.80 3.95 21.04
CA GLU A 72 5.41 4.31 20.76
C GLU A 72 5.34 5.33 19.61
N GLU A 73 6.23 6.30 19.58
CA GLU A 73 6.29 7.31 18.52
C GLU A 73 6.71 6.70 17.17
N VAL A 74 7.73 5.83 17.13
CA VAL A 74 8.13 5.13 15.88
C VAL A 74 6.96 4.30 15.33
N GLY A 75 6.24 3.60 16.21
CA GLY A 75 5.05 2.83 15.87
C GLY A 75 3.95 3.71 15.27
N GLU A 76 3.67 4.86 15.91
CA GLU A 76 2.65 5.81 15.45
C GLU A 76 2.96 6.37 14.06
N TYR A 77 4.20 6.85 13.84
CA TYR A 77 4.64 7.35 12.53
C TYR A 77 4.57 6.25 11.46
N SER A 78 5.08 5.06 11.77
CA SER A 78 5.07 3.93 10.85
C SER A 78 3.65 3.54 10.46
N LEU A 79 2.73 3.47 11.43
CA LEU A 79 1.34 3.10 11.22
C LEU A 79 0.60 4.14 10.37
N ALA A 80 0.81 5.44 10.64
CA ALA A 80 0.20 6.51 9.87
C ALA A 80 0.61 6.46 8.39
N TRP A 81 1.91 6.33 8.11
CA TRP A 81 2.44 6.22 6.76
C TRP A 81 1.98 4.93 6.06
N MET A 82 2.06 3.80 6.76
CA MET A 82 1.65 2.50 6.23
C MET A 82 0.16 2.48 5.86
N THR A 83 -0.69 3.04 6.71
CA THR A 83 -2.14 3.10 6.48
C THR A 83 -2.46 3.96 5.26
N MET A 84 -1.85 5.14 5.15
CA MET A 84 -2.14 6.08 4.07
C MET A 84 -1.60 5.61 2.72
N ILE A 85 -0.38 5.10 2.66
CA ILE A 85 0.20 4.52 1.43
C ILE A 85 -0.54 3.24 1.05
N GLY A 86 -0.84 2.37 2.03
CA GLY A 86 -1.60 1.14 1.81
C GLY A 86 -3.00 1.37 1.27
N ALA A 87 -3.70 2.39 1.76
CA ALA A 87 -5.01 2.78 1.23
C ALA A 87 -4.91 3.20 -0.26
N GLY A 88 -3.89 3.99 -0.63
CA GLY A 88 -3.64 4.35 -2.02
C GLY A 88 -3.41 3.14 -2.91
N ILE A 89 -2.53 2.21 -2.50
CA ILE A 89 -2.24 0.98 -3.25
C ILE A 89 -3.49 0.10 -3.38
N ALA A 90 -4.25 -0.06 -2.30
CA ALA A 90 -5.46 -0.88 -2.29
C ALA A 90 -6.50 -0.41 -3.31
N ILE A 91 -6.63 0.90 -3.49
CA ILE A 91 -7.51 1.48 -4.51
C ILE A 91 -6.99 1.15 -5.92
N GLY A 92 -5.68 1.26 -6.15
CA GLY A 92 -5.07 0.92 -7.42
C GLY A 92 -5.25 -0.54 -7.84
N GLU A 93 -5.19 -1.47 -6.88
CA GLU A 93 -5.23 -2.92 -7.16
C GLU A 93 -6.64 -3.52 -7.10
N ARG A 94 -7.48 -3.08 -6.17
CA ARG A 94 -8.77 -3.73 -5.85
C ARG A 94 -10.00 -3.01 -6.38
N ALA A 95 -9.86 -1.81 -6.90
CA ALA A 95 -10.99 -1.03 -7.38
C ALA A 95 -11.85 -1.76 -8.44
N HIS A 96 -11.27 -2.73 -9.14
CA HIS A 96 -11.96 -3.49 -10.18
C HIS A 96 -12.79 -4.67 -9.66
N PHE A 97 -12.55 -5.18 -8.45
CA PHE A 97 -13.19 -6.43 -7.97
C PHE A 97 -14.57 -6.20 -7.34
N THR A 98 -14.70 -5.20 -6.49
CA THR A 98 -15.89 -5.03 -5.62
C THR A 98 -17.13 -4.57 -6.40
N LEU A 99 -16.95 -3.73 -7.42
CA LEU A 99 -18.06 -3.19 -8.20
C LEU A 99 -18.72 -4.19 -9.14
N ARG A 100 -18.00 -5.22 -9.60
CA ARG A 100 -18.53 -6.20 -10.56
C ARG A 100 -19.60 -7.09 -9.98
N VAL A 101 -19.46 -7.53 -8.73
CA VAL A 101 -20.42 -8.46 -8.10
C VAL A 101 -21.78 -7.80 -7.95
N LEU A 102 -21.84 -6.49 -7.75
CA LEU A 102 -23.08 -5.77 -7.55
C LEU A 102 -23.70 -5.27 -8.88
N THR A 103 -22.85 -4.89 -9.84
CA THR A 103 -23.31 -4.18 -11.05
C THR A 103 -23.61 -5.09 -12.24
N HIS A 104 -23.25 -6.37 -12.21
CA HIS A 104 -23.41 -7.28 -13.35
C HIS A 104 -24.87 -7.44 -13.86
N ARG A 105 -25.86 -7.12 -13.02
CA ARG A 105 -27.29 -7.16 -13.39
C ARG A 105 -27.81 -5.86 -14.04
N LEU A 106 -26.98 -4.82 -14.08
CA LEU A 106 -27.38 -3.53 -14.61
C LEU A 106 -27.00 -3.39 -16.10
N PRO A 107 -27.72 -2.58 -16.88
CA PRO A 107 -27.34 -2.30 -18.26
C PRO A 107 -25.96 -1.60 -18.32
N MET A 108 -25.18 -1.86 -19.37
CA MET A 108 -23.83 -1.37 -19.58
C MET A 108 -23.62 0.13 -19.29
N PRO A 109 -24.50 1.07 -19.71
CA PRO A 109 -24.32 2.48 -19.42
C PRO A 109 -24.42 2.80 -17.91
N ALA A 110 -25.30 2.08 -17.19
CA ALA A 110 -25.44 2.27 -15.74
C ALA A 110 -24.20 1.73 -14.99
N GLN A 111 -23.66 0.59 -15.42
CA GLN A 111 -22.39 0.05 -14.86
C GLN A 111 -21.25 1.06 -15.00
N ARG A 112 -21.10 1.66 -16.17
CA ARG A 112 -20.06 2.67 -16.45
C ARG A 112 -20.26 3.92 -15.61
N ALA A 113 -21.51 4.40 -15.48
CA ALA A 113 -21.81 5.58 -14.66
C ALA A 113 -21.48 5.34 -13.18
N ILE A 114 -21.87 4.20 -12.62
CA ILE A 114 -21.55 3.82 -11.23
C ILE A 114 -20.04 3.69 -11.04
N HIS A 115 -19.33 3.05 -11.97
CA HIS A 115 -17.88 2.91 -11.91
C HIS A 115 -17.18 4.28 -11.84
N VAL A 116 -17.51 5.19 -12.75
CA VAL A 116 -16.93 6.53 -12.79
C VAL A 116 -17.30 7.33 -11.53
N ALA A 117 -18.57 7.30 -11.11
CA ALA A 117 -19.03 8.00 -9.91
C ALA A 117 -18.30 7.53 -8.66
N THR A 118 -18.13 6.23 -8.47
CA THR A 118 -17.42 5.67 -7.31
C THR A 118 -15.95 6.09 -7.30
N HIS A 119 -15.27 6.03 -8.43
CA HIS A 119 -13.86 6.43 -8.50
C HIS A 119 -13.65 7.94 -8.33
N LEU A 120 -14.61 8.76 -8.79
CA LEU A 120 -14.60 10.20 -8.52
C LEU A 120 -14.84 10.52 -7.04
N LEU A 121 -15.74 9.80 -6.37
CA LEU A 121 -15.95 9.93 -4.92
C LEU A 121 -14.67 9.56 -4.15
N ILE A 122 -14.02 8.45 -4.52
CA ILE A 122 -12.75 8.04 -3.93
C ILE A 122 -11.66 9.10 -4.15
N ALA A 123 -11.54 9.61 -5.37
CA ALA A 123 -10.60 10.68 -5.69
C ALA A 123 -10.92 11.98 -4.94
N GLY A 124 -12.20 12.33 -4.80
CA GLY A 124 -12.66 13.47 -4.00
C GLY A 124 -12.26 13.34 -2.53
N PHE A 125 -12.49 12.17 -1.93
CA PHE A 125 -12.04 11.88 -0.57
C PHE A 125 -10.52 11.96 -0.43
N GLY A 126 -9.78 11.39 -1.37
CA GLY A 126 -8.32 11.51 -1.43
C GLY A 126 -7.84 12.95 -1.52
N GLY A 127 -8.53 13.79 -2.31
CA GLY A 127 -8.25 15.21 -2.43
C GLY A 127 -8.47 15.98 -1.13
N LEU A 128 -9.55 15.68 -0.42
CA LEU A 128 -9.80 16.25 0.92
C LEU A 128 -8.72 15.81 1.92
N ALA A 129 -8.36 14.53 1.93
CA ALA A 129 -7.31 14.01 2.81
C ALA A 129 -5.95 14.67 2.52
N ALA A 130 -5.60 14.84 1.24
CA ALA A 130 -4.39 15.53 0.83
C ALA A 130 -4.39 17.00 1.26
N TRP A 131 -5.49 17.71 1.02
CA TRP A 131 -5.62 19.12 1.39
C TRP A 131 -5.49 19.36 2.89
N TYR A 132 -6.24 18.59 3.70
CA TYR A 132 -6.17 18.72 5.15
C TYR A 132 -4.84 18.20 5.71
N GLY A 133 -4.24 17.17 5.10
CA GLY A 133 -2.92 16.68 5.45
C GLY A 133 -1.85 17.74 5.29
N VAL A 134 -1.84 18.47 4.16
CA VAL A 134 -0.92 19.60 3.94
C VAL A 134 -1.17 20.71 4.95
N LYS A 135 -2.43 21.09 5.18
CA LYS A 135 -2.77 22.11 6.18
C LYS A 135 -2.26 21.76 7.57
N LEU A 136 -2.52 20.53 8.01
CA LEU A 136 -2.08 20.05 9.33
C LEU A 136 -0.55 19.98 9.42
N ALA A 137 0.14 19.52 8.36
CA ALA A 137 1.60 19.50 8.31
C ALA A 137 2.19 20.91 8.47
N ILE A 138 1.62 21.92 7.80
CA ILE A 138 2.06 23.31 7.91
C ILE A 138 1.82 23.87 9.32
N VAL A 139 0.61 23.67 9.87
CA VAL A 139 0.25 24.18 11.21
C VAL A 139 1.13 23.55 12.29
N ASN A 140 1.47 22.28 12.16
CA ASN A 140 2.28 21.55 13.14
C ASN A 140 3.78 21.52 12.82
N SER A 141 4.23 22.30 11.84
CA SER A 141 5.64 22.32 11.40
C SER A 141 6.61 22.88 12.45
N LEU A 142 6.13 23.61 13.44
CA LEU A 142 6.92 24.14 14.54
C LEU A 142 6.89 23.24 15.79
N LEU A 143 6.08 22.20 15.79
CA LEU A 143 5.97 21.27 16.91
C LEU A 143 6.84 20.04 16.66
N THR A 144 7.44 19.53 17.74
CA THR A 144 8.24 18.31 17.75
C THR A 144 7.60 17.25 18.62
N SER A 145 7.86 15.99 18.32
CA SER A 145 7.40 14.86 19.13
C SER A 145 8.19 14.81 20.45
N PRO A 146 7.57 14.31 21.54
CA PRO A 146 8.18 14.37 22.87
C PRO A 146 9.42 13.53 23.07
N ALA A 147 9.55 12.38 22.41
CA ALA A 147 10.64 11.42 22.64
C ALA A 147 11.68 11.43 21.51
N LEU A 148 11.26 11.48 20.24
CA LEU A 148 12.14 11.47 19.08
C LEU A 148 12.59 12.87 18.65
N GLU A 149 11.95 13.92 19.19
CA GLU A 149 12.15 15.31 18.78
C GLU A 149 11.98 15.54 17.26
N LEU A 150 11.26 14.61 16.61
CA LEU A 150 10.92 14.70 15.19
C LEU A 150 9.83 15.74 14.97
N ASN A 151 9.95 16.48 13.88
CA ASN A 151 8.93 17.45 13.51
C ASN A 151 7.58 16.74 13.22
N LEU A 152 6.51 17.20 13.90
CA LEU A 152 5.16 16.62 13.76
C LEU A 152 4.61 16.74 12.33
N ALA A 153 5.15 17.67 11.54
CA ALA A 153 4.77 17.78 10.12
C ALA A 153 4.99 16.46 9.35
N TRP A 154 5.97 15.64 9.74
CA TRP A 154 6.19 14.33 9.12
C TRP A 154 5.04 13.34 9.34
N LEU A 155 4.43 13.38 10.52
CA LEU A 155 3.24 12.58 10.81
C LEU A 155 2.05 13.01 9.92
N TYR A 156 1.81 14.31 9.87
CA TYR A 156 0.71 14.87 9.09
C TYR A 156 0.97 14.93 7.58
N ALA A 157 2.21 14.71 7.12
CA ALA A 157 2.54 14.51 5.72
C ALA A 157 2.00 13.15 5.18
N ALA A 158 1.79 12.16 6.03
CA ALA A 158 1.26 10.86 5.62
C ALA A 158 -0.11 10.96 4.93
N PRO A 159 -1.15 11.64 5.50
CA PRO A 159 -2.41 11.87 4.79
C PRO A 159 -2.26 12.73 3.53
N ALA A 160 -1.28 13.65 3.48
CA ALA A 160 -1.03 14.44 2.28
C ALA A 160 -0.55 13.56 1.11
N VAL A 161 0.46 12.74 1.36
CA VAL A 161 1.04 11.83 0.35
C VAL A 161 0.07 10.71 -0.02
N GLY A 162 -0.53 10.06 0.98
CA GLY A 162 -1.50 8.99 0.75
C GLY A 162 -2.76 9.48 0.04
N GLY A 163 -3.27 10.66 0.43
CA GLY A 163 -4.38 11.32 -0.26
C GLY A 163 -4.06 11.62 -1.73
N ALA A 164 -2.85 12.10 -2.03
CA ALA A 164 -2.39 12.31 -3.40
C ALA A 164 -2.31 10.99 -4.20
N LEU A 165 -1.86 9.90 -3.59
CA LEU A 165 -1.87 8.57 -4.21
C LEU A 165 -3.31 8.08 -4.48
N ILE A 166 -4.22 8.29 -3.54
CA ILE A 166 -5.66 7.96 -3.70
C ILE A 166 -6.26 8.73 -4.87
N VAL A 167 -5.97 10.03 -5.01
CA VAL A 167 -6.41 10.83 -6.17
C VAL A 167 -5.84 10.27 -7.46
N LEU A 168 -4.53 10.02 -7.49
CA LEU A 168 -3.85 9.52 -8.68
C LEU A 168 -4.43 8.18 -9.15
N TYR A 169 -4.54 7.23 -8.26
CA TYR A 169 -5.05 5.89 -8.59
C TYR A 169 -6.56 5.88 -8.82
N GLY A 170 -7.32 6.69 -8.07
CA GLY A 170 -8.76 6.84 -8.26
C GLY A 170 -9.09 7.43 -9.64
N LEU A 171 -8.40 8.50 -10.05
CA LEU A 171 -8.58 9.08 -11.37
C LEU A 171 -8.09 8.14 -12.48
N ALA A 172 -6.94 7.49 -12.32
CA ALA A 172 -6.44 6.51 -13.28
C ALA A 172 -7.45 5.36 -13.48
N ALA A 173 -8.09 4.89 -12.41
CA ALA A 173 -9.11 3.85 -12.46
C ALA A 173 -10.43 4.35 -13.07
N ALA A 174 -10.84 5.60 -12.84
CA ALA A 174 -12.05 6.17 -13.41
C ALA A 174 -12.01 6.22 -14.94
N PHE A 175 -10.83 6.49 -15.52
CA PHE A 175 -10.64 6.56 -16.97
C PHE A 175 -10.19 5.26 -17.61
N ALA A 176 -9.87 4.24 -16.84
CA ALA A 176 -9.53 2.93 -17.36
C ALA A 176 -10.76 2.25 -18.00
N PRO A 177 -10.61 1.60 -19.17
CA PRO A 177 -11.70 0.82 -19.73
C PRO A 177 -12.08 -0.32 -18.76
N PRO A 178 -13.38 -0.61 -18.59
CA PRO A 178 -13.79 -1.72 -17.76
C PRO A 178 -13.19 -3.02 -18.33
N PRO A 179 -12.61 -3.89 -17.49
CA PRO A 179 -12.01 -5.12 -17.95
C PRO A 179 -13.09 -6.05 -18.55
N PRO A 180 -12.73 -6.90 -19.55
CA PRO A 180 -13.66 -7.80 -20.25
C PRO A 180 -14.36 -8.77 -19.29
N PRO A 181 -15.61 -9.20 -19.59
CA PRO A 181 -16.46 -10.00 -18.68
C PRO A 181 -15.96 -11.43 -18.44
N ASP A 182 -15.01 -11.93 -19.19
CA ASP A 182 -14.80 -13.37 -19.38
C ASP A 182 -13.72 -14.04 -18.52
N VAL A 183 -13.09 -13.32 -17.60
CA VAL A 183 -11.91 -13.85 -16.87
C VAL A 183 -12.28 -14.86 -15.76
N PHE A 184 -13.57 -15.02 -15.41
CA PHE A 184 -13.99 -15.87 -14.28
C PHE A 184 -14.67 -17.20 -14.67
N HIS A 185 -14.86 -17.50 -15.96
CA HIS A 185 -15.51 -18.75 -16.37
C HIS A 185 -14.54 -19.91 -16.72
N GLY A 186 -13.23 -19.69 -16.63
CA GLY A 186 -12.21 -20.63 -17.12
C GLY A 186 -11.65 -21.66 -16.14
N SER A 187 -11.84 -21.51 -14.82
CA SER A 187 -11.18 -22.42 -13.87
C SER A 187 -12.06 -23.56 -13.32
N GLY A 188 -13.37 -23.50 -13.53
CA GLY A 188 -14.30 -24.53 -13.04
C GLY A 188 -14.64 -25.64 -14.05
N ALA A 189 -14.51 -25.36 -15.35
CA ALA A 189 -14.91 -26.30 -16.38
C ALA A 189 -13.84 -27.33 -16.80
N ALA A 190 -12.57 -27.05 -16.49
CA ALA A 190 -11.46 -27.95 -16.82
C ALA A 190 -11.29 -29.13 -15.82
N ALA A 191 -11.94 -29.07 -14.66
CA ALA A 191 -11.84 -30.10 -13.63
C ALA A 191 -12.96 -31.17 -13.69
N ALA A 192 -13.99 -30.99 -14.56
CA ALA A 192 -15.16 -31.88 -14.59
C ALA A 192 -15.23 -32.82 -15.83
N GLY A 193 -14.15 -32.95 -16.58
CA GLY A 193 -14.14 -33.69 -17.85
C GLY A 193 -13.14 -34.84 -17.96
N ASN A 194 -12.82 -35.55 -16.86
CA ASN A 194 -12.02 -36.78 -16.92
C ASN A 194 -12.51 -37.77 -15.85
N ASP A 195 -13.68 -38.33 -16.06
CA ASP A 195 -14.13 -39.60 -15.49
C ASP A 195 -14.73 -40.47 -16.62
#